data_74f54291729c95105558a8f2a3e7abc6
#
_entry.id   74f54291729c95105558a8f2a3e7abc6
#
_cell.length_a   1.000
_cell.length_b   1.000
_cell.length_c   1.000
_cell.angle_alpha   90.00
_cell.angle_beta   90.00
_cell.angle_gamma   90.00
#
_symmetry.space_group_name_H-M   'P 1'
#
loop_
_entity.id
_entity.type
_entity.pdbx_description
1 polymer ?
#
loop_
_entity_poly.entity_id
_entity_poly.type
_entity_poly.pdbx_seq_one_letter_code
_entity_poly.pdbx_strand_id
1 'polypeptide(L)'
;TNMIPWFYTDRVVSTQKHFMFGHTFMENGQVVNQRLFEPVRGMLLPLQDKLKFIGVSRIRAVLYTNQGHEIKHPTHVDIPLDSGVSDKFRIAVFHVNNCNGKTVIGDKEIQSKENQLIIFKNVPHYGTVQTDTETRVVINFALRIE
;
A
#
# COMPACT_ATOMS: atom_id res chain seq x y z
N THR A 1 13.84 -12.22 -16.83
CA THR A 1 12.74 -11.38 -16.33
C THR A 1 12.75 -11.43 -14.81
N ASN A 2 13.01 -10.31 -14.16
CA ASN A 2 12.95 -10.23 -12.69
C ASN A 2 11.49 -10.16 -12.29
N MET A 3 10.84 -11.30 -12.10
CA MET A 3 9.48 -11.35 -11.59
C MET A 3 9.47 -11.19 -10.08
N ILE A 4 8.56 -10.37 -9.58
CA ILE A 4 8.29 -10.22 -8.15
C ILE A 4 7.41 -11.40 -7.73
N PRO A 5 7.81 -12.21 -6.74
CA PRO A 5 6.96 -13.28 -6.22
C PRO A 5 5.78 -12.68 -5.45
N TRP A 6 4.60 -13.24 -5.67
CA TRP A 6 3.38 -12.88 -4.97
C TRP A 6 3.01 -13.97 -3.98
N PHE A 7 2.79 -13.56 -2.73
CA PHE A 7 2.42 -14.46 -1.64
C PHE A 7 0.94 -14.29 -1.30
N TYR A 8 0.21 -15.39 -1.30
CA TYR A 8 -1.19 -15.39 -0.89
C TYR A 8 -1.35 -15.04 0.59
N THR A 9 -2.32 -14.21 0.89
CA THR A 9 -2.75 -13.86 2.25
C THR A 9 -4.27 -13.96 2.30
N ASP A 10 -4.81 -14.75 3.21
CA ASP A 10 -6.26 -14.94 3.36
C ASP A 10 -6.94 -13.78 4.10
N ARG A 11 -6.17 -12.79 4.56
CA ARG A 11 -6.65 -11.64 5.33
C ARG A 11 -5.92 -10.36 4.95
N VAL A 12 -6.70 -9.30 4.79
CA VAL A 12 -6.17 -7.93 4.71
C VAL A 12 -5.85 -7.40 6.10
N VAL A 13 -6.73 -7.69 7.07
CA VAL A 13 -6.53 -7.47 8.51
C VAL A 13 -6.87 -8.75 9.28
N SER A 14 -6.35 -8.89 10.50
CA SER A 14 -6.45 -10.11 11.31
C SER A 14 -7.88 -10.59 11.60
N THR A 15 -8.86 -9.70 11.56
CA THR A 15 -10.24 -9.97 12.02
C THR A 15 -11.22 -10.35 10.92
N GLN A 16 -10.90 -10.14 9.64
CA GLN A 16 -11.81 -10.38 8.51
C GLN A 16 -11.12 -11.12 7.37
N LYS A 17 -11.82 -12.10 6.80
CA LYS A 17 -11.34 -12.90 5.67
C LYS A 17 -11.56 -12.14 4.36
N HIS A 18 -10.54 -11.48 3.87
CA HIS A 18 -10.47 -10.90 2.54
C HIS A 18 -9.08 -11.20 2.00
N PHE A 19 -9.00 -12.02 0.97
CA PHE A 19 -7.70 -12.42 0.47
C PHE A 19 -7.08 -11.37 -0.46
N MET A 20 -5.78 -11.40 -0.53
CA MET A 20 -4.96 -10.62 -1.46
C MET A 20 -3.63 -11.33 -1.69
N PHE A 21 -2.88 -10.86 -2.66
CA PHE A 21 -1.49 -11.25 -2.81
C PHE A 21 -0.60 -10.09 -2.41
N GLY A 22 0.48 -10.38 -1.71
CA GLY A 22 1.40 -9.36 -1.25
C GLY A 22 2.85 -9.70 -1.53
N HIS A 23 3.68 -8.66 -1.69
CA HIS A 23 5.12 -8.77 -1.67
C HIS A 23 5.69 -7.67 -0.78
N THR A 24 6.43 -8.06 0.25
CA THR A 24 7.06 -7.11 1.17
C THR A 24 8.49 -6.86 0.73
N PHE A 25 8.79 -5.63 0.36
CA PHE A 25 10.14 -5.17 0.00
C PHE A 25 10.93 -4.76 1.23
N MET A 26 10.26 -4.14 2.18
CA MET A 26 10.87 -3.61 3.40
C MET A 26 9.91 -3.79 4.58
N GLU A 27 10.42 -4.25 5.71
CA GLU A 27 9.68 -4.46 6.95
C GLU A 27 10.52 -4.04 8.14
N ASN A 28 9.94 -3.32 9.10
CA ASN A 28 10.62 -2.82 10.30
C ASN A 28 11.93 -2.07 9.99
N GLY A 29 11.94 -1.28 8.91
CA GLY A 29 13.11 -0.53 8.48
C GLY A 29 14.21 -1.35 7.80
N GLN A 30 13.97 -2.63 7.52
CA GLN A 30 14.95 -3.53 6.90
C GLN A 30 14.49 -4.02 5.54
N VAL A 31 15.39 -4.04 4.57
CA VAL A 31 15.16 -4.61 3.25
C VAL A 31 15.08 -6.13 3.36
N VAL A 32 13.97 -6.70 2.88
CA VAL A 32 13.72 -8.15 2.95
C VAL A 32 14.58 -8.91 1.94
N ASN A 33 14.67 -8.38 0.71
CA ASN A 33 15.50 -8.96 -0.35
C ASN A 33 16.08 -7.82 -1.20
N GLN A 34 17.39 -7.65 -1.15
CA GLN A 34 18.10 -6.55 -1.81
C GLN A 34 17.85 -6.50 -3.32
N ARG A 35 17.89 -7.65 -3.98
CA ARG A 35 17.70 -7.74 -5.43
C ARG A 35 16.29 -7.30 -5.86
N LEU A 36 15.28 -7.68 -5.10
CA LEU A 36 13.88 -7.35 -5.39
C LEU A 36 13.52 -5.93 -4.95
N PHE A 37 14.30 -5.34 -4.04
CA PHE A 37 14.10 -3.98 -3.57
C PHE A 37 14.49 -2.91 -4.61
N GLU A 38 15.46 -3.18 -5.49
CA GLU A 38 15.97 -2.19 -6.44
C GLU A 38 14.88 -1.49 -7.28
N PRO A 39 13.84 -2.16 -7.80
CA PRO A 39 12.79 -1.48 -8.57
C PRO A 39 12.02 -0.41 -7.78
N VAL A 40 11.86 -0.60 -6.47
CA VAL A 40 11.12 0.36 -5.62
C VAL A 40 12.03 1.38 -4.95
N ARG A 41 13.32 1.13 -4.87
CA ARG A 41 14.30 2.07 -4.29
C ARG A 41 14.27 3.43 -4.97
N GLY A 42 14.18 3.46 -6.29
CA GLY A 42 14.10 4.68 -7.08
C GLY A 42 12.87 5.55 -6.76
N MET A 43 11.79 4.94 -6.28
CA MET A 43 10.58 5.65 -5.88
C MET A 43 10.75 6.44 -4.57
N LEU A 44 11.74 6.09 -3.75
CA LEU A 44 12.00 6.77 -2.47
C LEU A 44 12.57 8.18 -2.68
N LEU A 45 13.29 8.45 -3.75
CA LEU A 45 13.88 9.76 -4.02
C LEU A 45 12.83 10.88 -4.13
N PRO A 46 11.82 10.78 -5.02
CA PRO A 46 10.78 11.80 -5.10
C PRO A 46 9.92 11.88 -3.84
N LEU A 47 9.73 10.77 -3.13
CA LEU A 47 9.05 10.77 -1.83
C LEU A 47 9.88 11.51 -0.78
N GLN A 48 11.20 11.32 -0.75
CA GLN A 48 12.11 12.01 0.14
C GLN A 48 12.09 13.52 -0.10
N ASP A 49 12.12 13.94 -1.36
CA ASP A 49 12.07 15.36 -1.71
C ASP A 49 10.78 16.02 -1.23
N LYS A 50 9.67 15.29 -1.32
CA LYS A 50 8.33 15.78 -0.95
C LYS A 50 8.07 15.76 0.56
N LEU A 51 8.43 14.69 1.24
CA LEU A 51 8.02 14.42 2.63
C LEU A 51 9.14 14.64 3.64
N LYS A 52 10.40 14.68 3.21
CA LYS A 52 11.57 14.78 4.10
C LYS A 52 11.54 13.73 5.23
N PHE A 53 11.12 12.51 4.91
CA PHE A 53 11.03 11.44 5.91
C PHE A 53 12.43 11.07 6.45
N ILE A 54 12.47 10.62 7.70
CA ILE A 54 13.68 10.20 8.41
C ILE A 54 13.83 8.69 8.48
N GLY A 55 12.81 7.94 8.10
CA GLY A 55 12.84 6.48 8.09
C GLY A 55 11.70 5.88 7.28
N VAL A 56 11.90 4.65 6.86
CA VAL A 56 10.91 3.83 6.16
C VAL A 56 10.60 2.63 7.02
N SER A 57 9.37 2.51 7.50
CA SER A 57 8.94 1.35 8.30
C SER A 57 8.62 0.16 7.43
N ARG A 58 7.83 0.36 6.37
CA ARG A 58 7.36 -0.73 5.51
C ARG A 58 7.19 -0.26 4.06
N ILE A 59 7.52 -1.14 3.12
CA ILE A 59 7.15 -1.02 1.71
C ILE A 59 6.58 -2.37 1.28
N ARG A 60 5.34 -2.36 0.79
CA ARG A 60 4.62 -3.56 0.39
C ARG A 60 3.82 -3.32 -0.88
N ALA A 61 4.02 -4.17 -1.89
CA ALA A 61 3.12 -4.27 -3.02
C ALA A 61 1.94 -5.19 -2.66
N VAL A 62 0.76 -4.82 -3.12
CA VAL A 62 -0.47 -5.59 -2.96
C VAL A 62 -1.13 -5.75 -4.32
N LEU A 63 -1.55 -6.96 -4.63
CA LEU A 63 -2.28 -7.32 -5.82
C LEU A 63 -3.64 -7.89 -5.43
N TYR A 64 -4.69 -7.28 -5.95
CA TYR A 64 -6.06 -7.74 -5.86
C TYR A 64 -6.50 -8.33 -7.20
N THR A 65 -7.14 -9.49 -7.18
CA THR A 65 -7.73 -10.13 -8.36
C THR A 65 -9.21 -9.77 -8.46
N ASN A 66 -9.72 -9.69 -9.69
CA ASN A 66 -11.13 -9.46 -9.93
C ASN A 66 -11.98 -10.61 -9.38
N GLN A 67 -12.98 -10.27 -8.58
CA GLN A 67 -13.91 -11.23 -7.96
C GLN A 67 -15.31 -11.19 -8.60
N GLY A 68 -15.47 -10.46 -9.71
CA GLY A 68 -16.76 -10.30 -10.39
C GLY A 68 -17.70 -9.27 -9.76
N HIS A 69 -17.33 -8.71 -8.61
CA HIS A 69 -18.09 -7.67 -7.91
C HIS A 69 -17.16 -6.81 -7.05
N GLU A 70 -17.59 -5.59 -6.72
CA GLU A 70 -16.84 -4.73 -5.81
C GLU A 70 -16.83 -5.32 -4.40
N ILE A 71 -15.64 -5.43 -3.81
CA ILE A 71 -15.44 -5.83 -2.42
C ILE A 71 -14.76 -4.68 -1.71
N LYS A 72 -15.34 -4.22 -0.61
CA LYS A 72 -14.72 -3.28 0.32
C LYS A 72 -13.86 -4.06 1.32
N HIS A 73 -12.57 -3.79 1.33
CA HIS A 73 -11.68 -4.36 2.34
C HIS A 73 -11.93 -3.74 3.72
N PRO A 74 -11.54 -4.43 4.80
CA PRO A 74 -11.68 -3.88 6.14
C PRO A 74 -10.94 -2.55 6.31
N THR A 75 -11.60 -1.61 6.99
CA THR A 75 -10.96 -0.35 7.40
C THR A 75 -9.84 -0.64 8.40
N HIS A 76 -8.68 -0.05 8.19
CA HIS A 76 -7.51 -0.20 9.05
C HIS A 76 -6.64 1.05 9.06
N VAL A 77 -5.66 1.05 9.95
CA VAL A 77 -4.52 1.97 9.96
C VAL A 77 -3.25 1.14 9.77
N ASP A 78 -2.22 1.71 9.16
CA ASP A 78 -0.96 0.99 8.93
C ASP A 78 -0.07 0.92 10.17
N ILE A 79 -0.08 1.97 10.97
CA ILE A 79 0.62 2.05 12.25
C ILE A 79 -0.40 2.10 13.38
N PRO A 80 -0.31 1.25 14.40
CA PRO A 80 -1.27 1.25 15.51
C PRO A 80 -1.42 2.63 16.15
N LEU A 81 -2.65 3.08 16.36
CA LEU A 81 -2.94 4.41 16.91
C LEU A 81 -2.43 4.58 18.36
N ASP A 82 -2.38 3.49 19.10
CA ASP A 82 -1.89 3.43 20.48
C ASP A 82 -0.36 3.27 20.60
N SER A 83 0.35 3.24 19.47
CA SER A 83 1.80 3.09 19.42
C SER A 83 2.58 4.29 20.00
N GLY A 84 1.91 5.44 20.21
CA GLY A 84 2.55 6.69 20.64
C GLY A 84 3.37 7.40 19.56
N VAL A 85 3.41 6.84 18.34
CA VAL A 85 4.16 7.40 17.19
C VAL A 85 3.34 7.48 15.91
N SER A 86 2.08 7.14 15.95
CA SER A 86 1.19 7.06 14.80
C SER A 86 1.12 8.37 13.99
N ASP A 87 1.08 9.52 14.66
CA ASP A 87 1.05 10.87 14.08
C ASP A 87 2.33 11.26 13.34
N LYS A 88 3.45 10.58 13.65
CA LYS A 88 4.76 10.77 13.03
C LYS A 88 4.91 10.06 11.69
N PHE A 89 3.85 9.41 11.21
CA PHE A 89 3.88 8.69 9.95
C PHE A 89 3.04 9.35 8.86
N ARG A 90 3.52 9.19 7.63
CA ARG A 90 2.74 9.43 6.41
C ARG A 90 2.63 8.13 5.65
N ILE A 91 1.45 7.87 5.15
CA ILE A 91 1.17 6.75 4.28
C ILE A 91 1.17 7.26 2.84
N ALA A 92 1.90 6.59 1.99
CA ALA A 92 1.89 6.86 0.56
C ALA A 92 1.42 5.60 -0.16
N VAL A 93 0.47 5.75 -1.07
CA VAL A 93 -0.05 4.66 -1.91
C VAL A 93 0.19 5.02 -3.37
N PHE A 94 1.00 4.22 -4.04
CA PHE A 94 1.26 4.34 -5.46
C PHE A 94 0.36 3.37 -6.24
N HIS A 95 -0.45 3.90 -7.13
CA HIS A 95 -1.31 3.12 -8.02
C HIS A 95 -0.54 2.74 -9.28
N VAL A 96 -0.36 1.43 -9.49
CA VAL A 96 0.45 0.91 -10.60
C VAL A 96 -0.33 0.88 -11.90
N ASN A 97 -1.64 0.65 -11.85
CA ASN A 97 -2.47 0.53 -13.05
C ASN A 97 -3.83 1.24 -12.93
N ASN A 98 -4.43 1.51 -14.08
CA ASN A 98 -5.78 2.05 -14.17
C ASN A 98 -6.81 0.97 -13.86
N CYS A 99 -7.78 1.28 -13.02
CA CYS A 99 -8.98 0.46 -12.78
C CYS A 99 -10.03 1.23 -11.98
N ASN A 100 -11.22 0.65 -11.83
CA ASN A 100 -12.28 1.24 -11.01
C ASN A 100 -12.13 0.96 -9.50
N GLY A 101 -11.14 0.17 -9.10
CA GLY A 101 -10.80 -0.02 -7.69
C GLY A 101 -10.32 1.29 -7.05
N LYS A 102 -10.61 1.47 -5.77
CA LYS A 102 -10.41 2.73 -5.06
C LYS A 102 -9.56 2.55 -3.80
N THR A 103 -8.89 3.63 -3.41
CA THR A 103 -8.41 3.84 -2.05
C THR A 103 -9.33 4.87 -1.38
N VAL A 104 -9.90 4.52 -0.24
CA VAL A 104 -10.88 5.35 0.48
C VAL A 104 -10.31 5.81 1.80
N ILE A 105 -10.30 7.12 2.02
CA ILE A 105 -9.74 7.79 3.20
C ILE A 105 -10.81 8.73 3.74
N GLY A 106 -11.45 8.34 4.86
CA GLY A 106 -12.62 9.04 5.36
C GLY A 106 -13.75 9.06 4.33
N ASP A 107 -14.17 10.22 3.89
CA ASP A 107 -15.20 10.44 2.87
C ASP A 107 -14.64 10.58 1.43
N LYS A 108 -13.32 10.53 1.28
CA LYS A 108 -12.66 10.67 -0.02
C LYS A 108 -12.43 9.33 -0.68
N GLU A 109 -13.00 9.15 -1.86
CA GLU A 109 -12.77 8.01 -2.74
C GLU A 109 -11.82 8.39 -3.88
N ILE A 110 -10.70 7.69 -4.00
CA ILE A 110 -9.68 7.95 -5.00
C ILE A 110 -9.53 6.72 -5.88
N GLN A 111 -10.02 6.82 -7.11
CA GLN A 111 -9.92 5.75 -8.09
C GLN A 111 -8.47 5.53 -8.53
N SER A 112 -8.09 4.27 -8.73
CA SER A 112 -6.75 3.90 -9.20
C SER A 112 -6.49 4.44 -10.60
N LYS A 113 -5.44 5.23 -10.73
CA LYS A 113 -4.88 5.70 -12.00
C LYS A 113 -3.42 5.32 -12.07
N GLU A 114 -2.98 4.83 -13.21
CA GLU A 114 -1.59 4.50 -13.44
C GLU A 114 -0.67 5.67 -13.10
N ASN A 115 0.43 5.38 -12.42
CA ASN A 115 1.44 6.34 -12.02
C ASN A 115 0.94 7.45 -11.07
N GLN A 116 -0.14 7.19 -10.34
CA GLN A 116 -0.68 8.12 -9.34
C GLN A 116 -0.13 7.79 -7.95
N LEU A 117 0.36 8.80 -7.27
CA LEU A 117 0.78 8.73 -5.87
C LEU A 117 -0.19 9.55 -5.01
N ILE A 118 -0.74 8.93 -3.97
CA ILE A 118 -1.52 9.61 -2.93
C ILE A 118 -0.77 9.55 -1.61
N ILE A 119 -0.80 10.64 -0.85
CA ILE A 119 -0.10 10.76 0.44
C ILE A 119 -1.09 11.30 1.47
N PHE A 120 -1.17 10.64 2.62
CA PHE A 120 -2.06 11.03 3.71
C PHE A 120 -1.46 10.68 5.07
N LYS A 121 -2.06 11.23 6.13
CA LYS A 121 -1.71 10.88 7.51
C LYS A 121 -2.11 9.43 7.79
N ASN A 122 -1.51 8.82 8.80
CA ASN A 122 -1.91 7.48 9.25
C ASN A 122 -3.31 7.52 9.90
N VAL A 123 -4.34 7.52 9.08
CA VAL A 123 -5.76 7.57 9.46
C VAL A 123 -6.50 6.34 8.92
N PRO A 124 -7.68 6.01 9.46
CA PRO A 124 -8.49 4.89 8.96
C PRO A 124 -8.76 5.01 7.46
N HIS A 125 -8.47 3.95 6.73
CA HIS A 125 -8.65 3.85 5.30
C HIS A 125 -8.87 2.40 4.87
N TYR A 126 -9.32 2.21 3.62
CA TYR A 126 -9.47 0.88 3.02
C TYR A 126 -9.32 0.95 1.50
N GLY A 127 -9.10 -0.21 0.89
CA GLY A 127 -9.15 -0.39 -0.55
C GLY A 127 -10.42 -1.09 -0.99
N THR A 128 -10.78 -0.94 -2.27
CA THR A 128 -11.82 -1.76 -2.91
C THR A 128 -11.23 -2.61 -4.02
N VAL A 129 -11.82 -3.78 -4.24
CA VAL A 129 -11.48 -4.64 -5.37
C VAL A 129 -12.13 -4.09 -6.63
N GLN A 130 -11.38 -4.12 -7.71
CA GLN A 130 -11.84 -3.68 -9.04
C GLN A 130 -12.72 -4.74 -9.73
N THR A 131 -13.50 -4.27 -10.71
CA THR A 131 -14.36 -5.12 -11.54
C THR A 131 -14.13 -4.94 -13.05
N ASP A 132 -13.35 -3.96 -13.46
CA ASP A 132 -13.11 -3.59 -14.86
C ASP A 132 -11.74 -4.05 -15.39
N THR A 133 -10.88 -4.59 -14.54
CA THR A 133 -9.58 -5.18 -14.91
C THR A 133 -9.37 -6.50 -14.16
N GLU A 134 -8.49 -7.37 -14.64
CA GLU A 134 -8.17 -8.62 -13.95
C GLU A 134 -7.47 -8.39 -12.61
N THR A 135 -6.59 -7.39 -12.57
CA THR A 135 -5.80 -7.08 -11.38
C THR A 135 -5.80 -5.61 -11.05
N ARG A 136 -5.68 -5.30 -9.76
CA ARG A 136 -5.32 -3.99 -9.23
C ARG A 136 -4.04 -4.13 -8.42
N VAL A 137 -3.04 -3.33 -8.73
CA VAL A 137 -1.77 -3.34 -8.02
C VAL A 137 -1.53 -1.97 -7.39
N VAL A 138 -1.17 -1.98 -6.12
CA VAL A 138 -0.74 -0.79 -5.38
C VAL A 138 0.56 -1.07 -4.64
N ILE A 139 1.38 -0.03 -4.42
CA ILE A 139 2.56 -0.11 -3.56
C ILE A 139 2.36 0.86 -2.41
N ASN A 140 2.36 0.32 -1.20
CA ASN A 140 2.15 1.06 0.04
C ASN A 140 3.49 1.35 0.73
N PHE A 141 3.65 2.58 1.17
CA PHE A 141 4.82 3.05 1.92
C PHE A 141 4.35 3.60 3.27
N ALA A 142 4.96 3.14 4.36
CA ALA A 142 4.81 3.73 5.68
C ALA A 142 6.10 4.49 6.01
N LEU A 143 6.04 5.82 5.99
CA LEU A 143 7.19 6.73 6.05
C LEU A 143 7.15 7.52 7.35
N ARG A 144 8.22 7.48 8.13
CA ARG A 144 8.36 8.24 9.35
C ARG A 144 8.94 9.63 9.05
N ILE A 145 8.23 10.69 9.43
CA ILE A 145 8.61 12.09 9.20
C ILE A 145 9.21 12.79 10.42
N GLU A 146 9.06 12.19 11.61
CA GLU A 146 9.61 12.67 12.88
C GLU A 146 10.11 11.52 13.77
#